data_73371485aa7bffbe8d04103a9e721b29
#
_entry.id   73371485aa7bffbe8d04103a9e721b29
#
_cell.length_a   1.000
_cell.length_b   1.000
_cell.length_c   1.000
_cell.angle_alpha   90.00
_cell.angle_beta   90.00
_cell.angle_gamma   90.00
#
_symmetry.space_group_name_H-M   'P 1'
#
loop_
_entity.id
_entity.type
_entity.pdbx_description
1 polymer ?
#
loop_
_entity_poly.entity_id
_entity_poly.type
_entity_poly.pdbx_seq_one_letter_code
_entity_poly.pdbx_strand_id
1 'polypeptide(L)'
;IDRAWDEGWVIPQMPSVKTGKRIAIIGSGPAGLAVAQQLTRAGHEVTVLERADRIGGLLRYGIPEFKMEKRHVDRRVEQMEAEGTEFRTNAIVGQNIDIDVLMATYDSVVLACGATAWRDLPVPGRELTGIYQAMEYLPLANKVQHGDMEVSPINVAGKHVIIIGGGDTGADCLGTSHRQGAASVTQLEIMPQPPEKRGGANPWPQFAMVYKVTSAHEEGGERLYSVNTERFIDDGFGIWTHGEQKL
;
A
#
# COMPACT_ATOMS: atom_id res chain seq x y z
N ILE A 1 10.80 9.68 15.55
CA ILE A 1 10.86 8.20 15.65
C ILE A 1 12.26 7.72 15.32
N ASP A 2 12.88 8.15 14.21
CA ASP A 2 14.22 7.70 13.79
C ASP A 2 15.27 7.90 14.88
N ARG A 3 15.32 9.09 15.47
CA ARG A 3 16.22 9.36 16.60
C ARG A 3 16.13 8.33 17.72
N ALA A 4 14.93 7.80 18.02
CA ALA A 4 14.78 6.79 19.07
C ALA A 4 15.46 5.46 18.70
N TRP A 5 15.51 5.13 17.41
CA TRP A 5 16.24 3.99 16.90
C TRP A 5 17.76 4.25 16.89
N ASP A 6 18.15 5.44 16.40
CA ASP A 6 19.56 5.83 16.26
C ASP A 6 20.25 5.92 17.64
N GLU A 7 19.53 6.39 18.66
CA GLU A 7 19.99 6.46 20.05
C GLU A 7 19.88 5.11 20.81
N GLY A 8 19.39 4.04 20.14
CA GLY A 8 19.23 2.72 20.75
C GLY A 8 18.16 2.60 21.84
N TRP A 9 17.17 3.54 21.85
CA TRP A 9 16.08 3.49 22.83
C TRP A 9 15.01 2.45 22.46
N VAL A 10 14.97 2.06 21.21
CA VAL A 10 14.06 1.00 20.74
C VAL A 10 14.81 -0.32 20.77
N ILE A 11 14.54 -1.11 21.80
CA ILE A 11 15.14 -2.43 22.02
C ILE A 11 14.05 -3.51 22.02
N PRO A 12 14.39 -4.77 21.70
CA PRO A 12 13.47 -5.89 21.86
C PRO A 12 12.96 -6.02 23.30
N GLN A 13 11.66 -6.27 23.45
CA GLN A 13 11.00 -6.43 24.74
C GLN A 13 10.54 -7.87 24.90
N MET A 14 11.31 -8.66 25.62
CA MET A 14 10.98 -10.07 25.87
C MET A 14 9.86 -10.16 26.91
N PRO A 15 8.85 -11.03 26.71
CA PRO A 15 7.83 -11.27 27.72
C PRO A 15 8.43 -11.93 28.96
N SER A 16 8.01 -11.48 30.14
CA SER A 16 8.44 -12.04 31.42
C SER A 16 7.82 -13.41 31.73
N VAL A 17 6.67 -13.69 31.14
CA VAL A 17 5.92 -14.94 31.35
C VAL A 17 5.43 -15.47 30.00
N LYS A 18 5.60 -16.77 29.77
CA LYS A 18 5.01 -17.46 28.62
C LYS A 18 3.64 -18.03 28.99
N THR A 19 2.65 -17.78 28.13
CA THR A 19 1.27 -18.25 28.35
C THR A 19 1.02 -19.67 27.87
N GLY A 20 1.92 -20.19 27.01
CA GLY A 20 1.75 -21.46 26.29
C GLY A 20 0.64 -21.44 25.22
N LYS A 21 0.07 -20.26 24.93
CA LYS A 21 -0.96 -20.11 23.90
C LYS A 21 -0.32 -19.78 22.56
N ARG A 22 -0.76 -20.48 21.51
CA ARG A 22 -0.30 -20.29 20.12
C ARG A 22 -1.32 -19.50 19.34
N ILE A 23 -0.89 -18.45 18.68
CA ILE A 23 -1.76 -17.54 17.91
C ILE A 23 -1.22 -17.40 16.49
N ALA A 24 -2.09 -17.67 15.50
CA ALA A 24 -1.80 -17.37 14.12
C ALA A 24 -2.39 -15.98 13.74
N ILE A 25 -1.62 -15.21 12.99
CA ILE A 25 -2.07 -13.92 12.42
C ILE A 25 -1.97 -14.03 10.91
N ILE A 26 -3.10 -13.83 10.22
CA ILE A 26 -3.16 -13.92 8.76
C ILE A 26 -3.05 -12.51 8.18
N GLY A 27 -1.89 -12.22 7.59
CA GLY A 27 -1.51 -10.94 7.01
C GLY A 27 -0.51 -10.16 7.86
N SER A 28 0.50 -9.63 7.20
CA SER A 28 1.61 -8.87 7.80
C SER A 28 1.53 -7.36 7.53
N GLY A 29 0.36 -6.85 7.17
CA GLY A 29 0.14 -5.41 7.07
C GLY A 29 0.20 -4.71 8.44
N PRO A 30 0.01 -3.38 8.50
CA PRO A 30 0.10 -2.61 9.76
C PRO A 30 -0.71 -3.20 10.90
N ALA A 31 -1.93 -3.66 10.63
CA ALA A 31 -2.80 -4.26 11.65
C ALA A 31 -2.21 -5.59 12.18
N GLY A 32 -1.77 -6.47 11.27
CA GLY A 32 -1.16 -7.75 11.63
C GLY A 32 0.11 -7.57 12.44
N LEU A 33 1.00 -6.66 12.03
CA LEU A 33 2.23 -6.36 12.77
C LEU A 33 1.95 -5.79 14.16
N ALA A 34 0.98 -4.87 14.28
CA ALA A 34 0.61 -4.30 15.56
C ALA A 34 0.09 -5.36 16.55
N VAL A 35 -0.81 -6.23 16.09
CA VAL A 35 -1.35 -7.34 16.89
C VAL A 35 -0.25 -8.33 17.24
N ALA A 36 0.60 -8.70 16.28
CA ALA A 36 1.70 -9.64 16.51
C ALA A 36 2.61 -9.15 17.64
N GLN A 37 3.06 -7.91 17.59
CA GLN A 37 3.93 -7.35 18.59
C GLN A 37 3.28 -7.37 19.99
N GLN A 38 2.03 -6.93 20.11
CA GLN A 38 1.34 -6.90 21.40
C GLN A 38 1.14 -8.29 21.98
N LEU A 39 0.73 -9.26 21.17
CA LEU A 39 0.52 -10.64 21.63
C LEU A 39 1.83 -11.36 21.97
N THR A 40 2.89 -11.13 21.21
CA THR A 40 4.24 -11.66 21.55
C THR A 40 4.71 -11.11 22.90
N ARG A 41 4.60 -9.80 23.12
CA ARG A 41 4.97 -9.15 24.39
C ARG A 41 4.08 -9.56 25.57
N ALA A 42 2.82 -9.96 25.31
CA ALA A 42 1.95 -10.56 26.30
C ALA A 42 2.31 -12.02 26.65
N GLY A 43 3.29 -12.61 25.98
CA GLY A 43 3.82 -13.94 26.27
C GLY A 43 3.22 -15.07 25.45
N HIS A 44 2.47 -14.77 24.41
CA HIS A 44 1.95 -15.79 23.48
C HIS A 44 3.02 -16.21 22.46
N GLU A 45 2.87 -17.41 21.90
CA GLU A 45 3.62 -17.89 20.75
C GLU A 45 2.88 -17.42 19.50
N VAL A 46 3.47 -16.46 18.78
CA VAL A 46 2.80 -15.79 17.66
C VAL A 46 3.49 -16.13 16.35
N THR A 47 2.71 -16.62 15.39
CA THR A 47 3.15 -16.84 14.00
C THR A 47 2.34 -15.93 13.07
N VAL A 48 3.01 -15.13 12.29
CA VAL A 48 2.40 -14.29 11.23
C VAL A 48 2.55 -15.00 9.89
N LEU A 49 1.42 -15.25 9.23
CA LEU A 49 1.34 -15.87 7.90
C LEU A 49 1.11 -14.77 6.86
N GLU A 50 2.07 -14.60 5.95
CA GLU A 50 2.01 -13.62 4.87
C GLU A 50 2.01 -14.31 3.51
N ARG A 51 1.05 -13.98 2.66
CA ARG A 51 0.95 -14.55 1.30
C ARG A 51 2.04 -14.08 0.36
N ALA A 52 2.55 -12.85 0.55
CA ALA A 52 3.63 -12.31 -0.25
C ALA A 52 4.99 -12.90 0.15
N ASP A 53 5.98 -12.66 -0.67
CA ASP A 53 7.37 -13.06 -0.46
C ASP A 53 8.10 -12.23 0.61
N ARG A 54 7.53 -11.08 1.02
CA ARG A 54 8.07 -10.19 2.06
C ARG A 54 7.00 -9.72 3.04
N ILE A 55 7.42 -9.48 4.27
CA ILE A 55 6.58 -8.95 5.35
C ILE A 55 6.35 -7.45 5.16
N GLY A 56 5.14 -6.97 5.54
CA GLY A 56 4.80 -5.57 5.60
C GLY A 56 3.51 -5.16 4.86
N GLY A 57 2.94 -6.04 4.03
CA GLY A 57 1.72 -5.74 3.27
C GLY A 57 1.86 -4.45 2.45
N LEU A 58 0.94 -3.50 2.60
CA LEU A 58 0.99 -2.21 1.88
C LEU A 58 2.17 -1.33 2.30
N LEU A 59 2.75 -1.50 3.49
CA LEU A 59 3.97 -0.79 3.87
C LEU A 59 5.15 -1.23 2.98
N ARG A 60 5.15 -2.48 2.54
CA ARG A 60 6.18 -3.05 1.66
C ARG A 60 5.93 -2.75 0.20
N TYR A 61 4.73 -3.10 -0.29
CA TYR A 61 4.45 -3.12 -1.73
C TYR A 61 3.43 -2.07 -2.19
N GLY A 62 2.75 -1.37 -1.28
CA GLY A 62 1.82 -0.29 -1.63
C GLY A 62 2.49 1.08 -1.65
N ILE A 63 3.08 1.47 -0.53
CA ILE A 63 3.73 2.78 -0.38
C ILE A 63 5.07 2.79 -1.13
N PRO A 64 5.35 3.77 -2.00
CA PRO A 64 6.65 3.88 -2.68
C PRO A 64 7.81 4.17 -1.72
N GLU A 65 9.02 3.74 -2.11
CA GLU A 65 10.25 3.93 -1.34
C GLU A 65 10.52 5.41 -1.01
N PHE A 66 10.27 6.31 -1.95
CA PHE A 66 10.48 7.75 -1.76
C PHE A 66 9.54 8.40 -0.73
N LYS A 67 8.45 7.70 -0.34
CA LYS A 67 7.57 8.13 0.76
C LYS A 67 7.88 7.44 2.09
N MET A 68 8.31 6.20 2.02
CA MET A 68 8.69 5.43 3.20
C MET A 68 9.74 4.38 2.85
N GLU A 69 10.96 4.63 3.25
CA GLU A 69 12.08 3.71 3.10
C GLU A 69 11.79 2.37 3.79
N LYS A 70 12.02 1.26 3.09
CA LYS A 70 11.66 -0.07 3.60
C LYS A 70 12.57 -0.54 4.75
N ARG A 71 13.73 0.09 4.93
CA ARG A 71 14.56 -0.13 6.13
C ARG A 71 13.79 0.08 7.43
N HIS A 72 12.75 0.94 7.44
CA HIS A 72 11.89 1.14 8.61
C HIS A 72 10.98 -0.05 8.89
N VAL A 73 10.57 -0.77 7.86
CA VAL A 73 9.82 -2.02 7.98
C VAL A 73 10.77 -3.13 8.43
N ASP A 74 11.94 -3.23 7.80
CA ASP A 74 12.92 -4.29 8.07
C ASP A 74 13.39 -4.26 9.54
N ARG A 75 13.86 -3.10 10.02
CA ARG A 75 14.28 -2.97 11.42
C ARG A 75 13.17 -3.26 12.44
N ARG A 76 11.89 -3.01 12.06
CA ARG A 76 10.75 -3.35 12.92
C ARG A 76 10.48 -4.85 12.92
N VAL A 77 10.58 -5.51 11.79
CA VAL A 77 10.44 -6.96 11.68
C VAL A 77 11.55 -7.65 12.45
N GLU A 78 12.80 -7.24 12.27
CA GLU A 78 13.97 -7.76 13.02
C GLU A 78 13.78 -7.63 14.55
N GLN A 79 13.28 -6.48 15.02
CA GLN A 79 12.96 -6.30 16.43
C GLN A 79 11.90 -7.29 16.91
N MET A 80 10.83 -7.48 16.12
CA MET A 80 9.74 -8.39 16.48
C MET A 80 10.19 -9.85 16.47
N GLU A 81 11.05 -10.24 15.53
CA GLU A 81 11.69 -11.55 15.51
C GLU A 81 12.56 -11.77 16.77
N ALA A 82 13.35 -10.76 17.15
CA ALA A 82 14.12 -10.79 18.38
C ALA A 82 13.25 -10.87 19.65
N GLU A 83 12.01 -10.37 19.60
CA GLU A 83 11.02 -10.51 20.67
C GLU A 83 10.35 -11.90 20.70
N GLY A 84 10.51 -12.69 19.62
CA GLY A 84 9.98 -14.05 19.50
C GLY A 84 8.76 -14.21 18.59
N THR A 85 8.42 -13.21 17.77
CA THR A 85 7.41 -13.35 16.71
C THR A 85 8.01 -14.18 15.57
N GLU A 86 7.30 -15.22 15.13
CA GLU A 86 7.65 -16.00 13.95
C GLU A 86 6.96 -15.41 12.71
N PHE A 87 7.69 -15.25 11.61
CA PHE A 87 7.16 -14.82 10.32
C PHE A 87 7.32 -15.91 9.27
N ARG A 88 6.24 -16.19 8.54
CA ARG A 88 6.21 -17.12 7.40
C ARG A 88 5.65 -16.42 6.17
N THR A 89 6.53 -16.18 5.22
CA THR A 89 6.16 -15.64 3.88
C THR A 89 5.73 -16.77 2.96
N ASN A 90 5.12 -16.41 1.80
CA ASN A 90 4.55 -17.36 0.83
C ASN A 90 3.54 -18.33 1.47
N ALA A 91 2.89 -17.91 2.56
CA ALA A 91 1.92 -18.68 3.33
C ALA A 91 0.51 -18.20 3.00
N ILE A 92 -0.14 -18.87 2.07
CA ILE A 92 -1.47 -18.50 1.56
C ILE A 92 -2.51 -19.43 2.20
N VAL A 93 -3.20 -18.91 3.20
CA VAL A 93 -4.26 -19.67 3.91
C VAL A 93 -5.41 -19.97 2.95
N GLY A 94 -5.83 -21.22 2.94
CA GLY A 94 -6.82 -21.75 2.00
C GLY A 94 -6.25 -22.20 0.65
N GLN A 95 -4.93 -22.08 0.43
CA GLN A 95 -4.25 -22.63 -0.74
C GLN A 95 -3.12 -23.59 -0.36
N ASN A 96 -2.01 -23.09 0.19
CA ASN A 96 -0.90 -23.91 0.63
C ASN A 96 -0.83 -24.08 2.16
N ILE A 97 -1.65 -23.33 2.90
CA ILE A 97 -1.90 -23.54 4.33
C ILE A 97 -3.35 -23.99 4.49
N ASP A 98 -3.53 -25.24 4.92
CA ASP A 98 -4.84 -25.81 5.16
C ASP A 98 -5.52 -25.18 6.38
N ILE A 99 -6.81 -24.83 6.24
CA ILE A 99 -7.57 -24.13 7.29
C ILE A 99 -7.82 -25.03 8.49
N ASP A 100 -8.12 -26.31 8.28
CA ASP A 100 -8.41 -27.23 9.38
C ASP A 100 -7.14 -27.53 10.17
N VAL A 101 -5.99 -27.65 9.50
CA VAL A 101 -4.67 -27.77 10.15
C VAL A 101 -4.36 -26.50 10.95
N LEU A 102 -4.63 -25.33 10.40
CA LEU A 102 -4.43 -24.05 11.09
C LEU A 102 -5.29 -24.00 12.37
N MET A 103 -6.57 -24.29 12.26
CA MET A 103 -7.51 -24.27 13.40
C MET A 103 -7.19 -25.33 14.47
N ALA A 104 -6.63 -26.47 14.08
CA ALA A 104 -6.19 -27.50 15.02
C ALA A 104 -4.85 -27.17 15.68
N THR A 105 -4.01 -26.34 15.02
CA THR A 105 -2.66 -26.02 15.46
C THR A 105 -2.60 -24.86 16.44
N TYR A 106 -3.43 -23.84 16.24
CA TYR A 106 -3.39 -22.61 17.02
C TYR A 106 -4.63 -22.46 17.94
N ASP A 107 -4.41 -21.91 19.14
CA ASP A 107 -5.49 -21.63 20.08
C ASP A 107 -6.42 -20.49 19.59
N SER A 108 -5.89 -19.59 18.77
CA SER A 108 -6.66 -18.49 18.18
C SER A 108 -6.07 -18.05 16.83
N VAL A 109 -6.93 -17.55 15.96
CA VAL A 109 -6.56 -17.01 14.65
C VAL A 109 -7.06 -15.57 14.54
N VAL A 110 -6.18 -14.65 14.13
CA VAL A 110 -6.50 -13.25 13.88
C VAL A 110 -6.44 -12.97 12.39
N LEU A 111 -7.54 -12.48 11.84
CA LEU A 111 -7.63 -12.08 10.44
C LEU A 111 -7.21 -10.60 10.29
N ALA A 112 -6.07 -10.37 9.64
CA ALA A 112 -5.53 -9.04 9.34
C ALA A 112 -5.19 -8.90 7.85
N CYS A 113 -6.04 -9.48 6.98
CA CYS A 113 -5.80 -9.69 5.56
C CYS A 113 -5.85 -8.38 4.72
N GLY A 114 -6.33 -7.27 5.30
CA GLY A 114 -6.56 -6.03 4.58
C GLY A 114 -7.69 -6.15 3.54
N ALA A 115 -7.82 -5.12 2.70
CA ALA A 115 -8.76 -5.09 1.58
C ALA A 115 -7.97 -5.19 0.28
N THR A 116 -8.18 -6.28 -0.48
CA THR A 116 -7.46 -6.53 -1.72
C THR A 116 -8.35 -6.44 -2.96
N ALA A 117 -9.68 -6.40 -2.77
CA ALA A 117 -10.61 -6.09 -3.83
C ALA A 117 -10.64 -4.56 -4.03
N TRP A 118 -10.22 -4.12 -5.19
CA TRP A 118 -10.27 -2.71 -5.57
C TRP A 118 -11.69 -2.27 -5.95
N ARG A 119 -11.96 -1.00 -5.84
CA ARG A 119 -13.13 -0.38 -6.46
C ARG A 119 -12.78 -0.09 -7.90
N ASP A 120 -13.46 -0.74 -8.82
CA ASP A 120 -13.27 -0.50 -10.24
C ASP A 120 -14.09 0.71 -10.71
N LEU A 121 -13.76 1.20 -11.90
CA LEU A 121 -14.49 2.23 -12.63
C LEU A 121 -15.17 1.57 -13.84
N PRO A 122 -16.40 1.04 -13.68
CA PRO A 122 -17.08 0.24 -14.71
C PRO A 122 -17.70 1.12 -15.80
N VAL A 123 -16.85 1.84 -16.54
CA VAL A 123 -17.27 2.66 -17.68
C VAL A 123 -16.90 1.95 -18.99
N PRO A 124 -17.55 2.26 -20.13
CA PRO A 124 -17.20 1.72 -21.43
C PRO A 124 -15.70 1.88 -21.73
N GLY A 125 -15.09 0.87 -22.30
CA GLY A 125 -13.66 0.85 -22.63
C GLY A 125 -12.74 0.48 -21.46
N ARG A 126 -13.29 0.10 -20.28
CA ARG A 126 -12.48 -0.31 -19.12
C ARG A 126 -11.59 -1.52 -19.41
N GLU A 127 -11.98 -2.35 -20.36
CA GLU A 127 -11.27 -3.54 -20.82
C GLU A 127 -10.06 -3.25 -21.73
N LEU A 128 -9.86 -2.02 -22.14
CA LEU A 128 -8.75 -1.63 -23.02
C LEU A 128 -7.38 -1.83 -22.35
N THR A 129 -6.40 -2.18 -23.16
CA THR A 129 -5.02 -2.35 -22.72
C THR A 129 -4.41 -1.01 -22.31
N GLY A 130 -3.63 -0.98 -21.25
CA GLY A 130 -2.98 0.22 -20.73
C GLY A 130 -3.71 0.87 -19.56
N ILE A 131 -4.83 0.29 -19.12
CA ILE A 131 -5.59 0.74 -17.96
C ILE A 131 -5.35 -0.22 -16.80
N TYR A 132 -4.64 0.26 -15.78
CA TYR A 132 -4.20 -0.54 -14.64
C TYR A 132 -4.76 0.00 -13.33
N GLN A 133 -4.98 -0.90 -12.38
CA GLN A 133 -5.22 -0.53 -11.00
C GLN A 133 -3.91 -0.11 -10.31
N ALA A 134 -3.98 0.83 -9.38
CA ALA A 134 -2.79 1.27 -8.63
C ALA A 134 -2.06 0.10 -7.96
N MET A 135 -2.81 -0.89 -7.46
CA MET A 135 -2.25 -2.08 -6.81
C MET A 135 -1.75 -3.17 -7.78
N GLU A 136 -1.84 -2.94 -9.08
CA GLU A 136 -1.08 -3.68 -10.09
C GLU A 136 0.24 -2.96 -10.40
N TYR A 137 0.22 -1.64 -10.46
CA TYR A 137 1.34 -0.79 -10.83
C TYR A 137 2.36 -0.61 -9.70
N LEU A 138 1.91 -0.17 -8.51
CA LEU A 138 2.80 0.18 -7.38
C LEU A 138 3.60 -1.02 -6.83
N PRO A 139 3.02 -2.22 -6.65
CA PRO A 139 3.80 -3.37 -6.17
C PRO A 139 4.93 -3.76 -7.13
N LEU A 140 4.69 -3.71 -8.44
CA LEU A 140 5.71 -4.02 -9.44
C LEU A 140 6.83 -2.97 -9.44
N ALA A 141 6.48 -1.68 -9.33
CA ALA A 141 7.47 -0.61 -9.20
C ALA A 141 8.31 -0.76 -7.94
N ASN A 142 7.69 -1.10 -6.81
CA ASN A 142 8.39 -1.36 -5.55
C ASN A 142 9.31 -2.59 -5.64
N LYS A 143 8.89 -3.67 -6.30
CA LYS A 143 9.75 -4.85 -6.53
C LYS A 143 10.99 -4.52 -7.33
N VAL A 144 10.87 -3.68 -8.37
CA VAL A 144 12.04 -3.21 -9.13
C VAL A 144 12.95 -2.36 -8.24
N GLN A 145 12.38 -1.46 -7.46
CA GLN A 145 13.16 -0.59 -6.56
C GLN A 145 13.93 -1.39 -5.49
N HIS A 146 13.39 -2.53 -5.05
CA HIS A 146 14.04 -3.41 -4.06
C HIS A 146 15.02 -4.43 -4.66
N GLY A 147 15.13 -4.47 -6.00
CA GLY A 147 15.94 -5.47 -6.69
C GLY A 147 15.33 -6.88 -6.73
N ASP A 148 14.04 -7.02 -6.37
CA ASP A 148 13.30 -8.28 -6.45
C ASP A 148 12.85 -8.58 -7.89
N MET A 149 12.90 -7.57 -8.76
CA MET A 149 12.55 -7.65 -10.17
C MET A 149 13.46 -6.72 -10.97
N GLU A 150 13.96 -7.16 -12.10
CA GLU A 150 14.85 -6.36 -12.95
C GLU A 150 14.09 -5.24 -13.67
N VAL A 151 12.95 -5.57 -14.27
CA VAL A 151 12.12 -4.64 -15.05
C VAL A 151 10.65 -4.88 -14.75
N SER A 152 9.90 -3.80 -14.51
CA SER A 152 8.44 -3.90 -14.38
C SER A 152 7.77 -4.15 -15.74
N PRO A 153 6.81 -5.08 -15.85
CA PRO A 153 5.97 -5.24 -17.03
C PRO A 153 5.10 -4.00 -17.31
N ILE A 154 4.82 -3.20 -16.27
CA ILE A 154 4.13 -1.91 -16.40
C ILE A 154 5.19 -0.82 -16.24
N ASN A 155 5.60 -0.23 -17.38
CA ASN A 155 6.58 0.84 -17.44
C ASN A 155 6.02 2.02 -18.23
N VAL A 156 6.11 3.20 -17.65
CA VAL A 156 5.52 4.43 -18.21
C VAL A 156 6.57 5.41 -18.76
N ALA A 157 7.83 4.98 -18.89
CA ALA A 157 8.90 5.80 -19.46
C ALA A 157 8.50 6.33 -20.84
N GLY A 158 8.59 7.65 -21.03
CA GLY A 158 8.23 8.34 -22.27
C GLY A 158 6.74 8.36 -22.61
N LYS A 159 5.86 7.87 -21.73
CA LYS A 159 4.40 7.84 -21.96
C LYS A 159 3.70 9.03 -21.29
N HIS A 160 2.55 9.38 -21.82
CA HIS A 160 1.59 10.27 -21.17
C HIS A 160 0.73 9.46 -20.22
N VAL A 161 0.71 9.83 -18.93
CA VAL A 161 0.02 9.08 -17.87
C VAL A 161 -1.15 9.88 -17.36
N ILE A 162 -2.31 9.25 -17.27
CA ILE A 162 -3.48 9.79 -16.58
C ILE A 162 -3.74 8.97 -15.33
N ILE A 163 -3.87 9.63 -14.19
CA ILE A 163 -4.18 9.04 -12.90
C ILE A 163 -5.59 9.46 -12.50
N ILE A 164 -6.49 8.50 -12.35
CA ILE A 164 -7.86 8.74 -11.93
C ILE A 164 -7.96 8.53 -10.42
N GLY A 165 -8.13 9.63 -9.70
CA GLY A 165 -8.20 9.71 -8.25
C GLY A 165 -7.17 10.65 -7.64
N GLY A 166 -7.62 11.58 -6.80
CA GLY A 166 -6.81 12.64 -6.17
C GLY A 166 -6.30 12.31 -4.78
N GLY A 167 -6.48 11.07 -4.29
CA GLY A 167 -6.03 10.64 -2.97
C GLY A 167 -4.54 10.29 -2.88
N ASP A 168 -4.11 9.84 -1.71
CA ASP A 168 -2.70 9.50 -1.43
C ASP A 168 -2.16 8.41 -2.38
N THR A 169 -2.98 7.42 -2.72
CA THR A 169 -2.60 6.39 -3.70
C THR A 169 -2.37 6.97 -5.09
N GLY A 170 -3.19 7.96 -5.50
CA GLY A 170 -2.97 8.70 -6.75
C GLY A 170 -1.67 9.48 -6.73
N ALA A 171 -1.33 10.13 -5.61
CA ALA A 171 -0.05 10.83 -5.42
C ALA A 171 1.14 9.85 -5.44
N ASP A 172 0.96 8.62 -4.97
CA ASP A 172 1.97 7.56 -5.06
C ASP A 172 2.22 7.14 -6.51
N CYS A 173 1.15 6.96 -7.29
CA CYS A 173 1.25 6.68 -8.72
C CYS A 173 1.90 7.84 -9.48
N LEU A 174 1.58 9.09 -9.13
CA LEU A 174 2.15 10.29 -9.76
C LEU A 174 3.66 10.35 -9.54
N GLY A 175 4.13 10.28 -8.31
CA GLY A 175 5.56 10.31 -8.01
C GLY A 175 6.33 9.12 -8.58
N THR A 176 5.70 7.93 -8.62
CA THR A 176 6.29 6.75 -9.26
C THR A 176 6.42 6.94 -10.78
N SER A 177 5.40 7.52 -11.42
CA SER A 177 5.42 7.80 -12.87
C SER A 177 6.50 8.81 -13.25
N HIS A 178 6.70 9.86 -12.46
CA HIS A 178 7.80 10.80 -12.65
C HIS A 178 9.17 10.11 -12.58
N ARG A 179 9.38 9.24 -11.59
CA ARG A 179 10.64 8.49 -11.43
C ARG A 179 10.89 7.46 -12.51
N GLN A 180 9.84 6.95 -13.14
CA GLN A 180 9.97 6.09 -14.32
C GLN A 180 10.21 6.89 -15.62
N GLY A 181 10.17 8.23 -15.58
CA GLY A 181 10.42 9.08 -16.74
C GLY A 181 9.21 9.23 -17.67
N ALA A 182 8.00 9.31 -17.12
CA ALA A 182 6.81 9.65 -17.89
C ALA A 182 6.98 10.99 -18.62
N ALA A 183 6.49 11.10 -19.86
CA ALA A 183 6.53 12.34 -20.65
C ALA A 183 5.60 13.43 -20.06
N SER A 184 4.45 13.02 -19.54
CA SER A 184 3.57 13.89 -18.75
C SER A 184 2.74 13.05 -17.78
N VAL A 185 2.30 13.68 -16.68
CA VAL A 185 1.40 13.06 -15.71
C VAL A 185 0.27 14.03 -15.40
N THR A 186 -0.97 13.59 -15.59
CA THR A 186 -2.19 14.36 -15.25
C THR A 186 -3.00 13.56 -14.24
N GLN A 187 -3.31 14.16 -13.09
CA GLN A 187 -4.14 13.55 -12.05
C GLN A 187 -5.54 14.16 -12.07
N LEU A 188 -6.55 13.32 -12.09
CA LEU A 188 -7.97 13.70 -12.16
C LEU A 188 -8.65 13.39 -10.83
N GLU A 189 -9.42 14.35 -10.32
CA GLU A 189 -10.22 14.19 -9.12
C GLU A 189 -11.68 14.54 -9.40
N ILE A 190 -12.58 13.64 -9.02
CA ILE A 190 -14.03 13.84 -9.20
C ILE A 190 -14.59 14.92 -8.25
N MET A 191 -13.97 15.08 -7.09
CA MET A 191 -14.38 16.07 -6.11
C MET A 191 -13.88 17.47 -6.49
N PRO A 192 -14.58 18.54 -6.06
CA PRO A 192 -14.06 19.89 -6.17
C PRO A 192 -12.74 20.05 -5.43
N GLN A 193 -11.91 20.98 -5.90
CA GLN A 193 -10.67 21.31 -5.21
C GLN A 193 -10.96 21.72 -3.75
N PRO A 194 -10.31 21.06 -2.77
CA PRO A 194 -10.50 21.43 -1.37
C PRO A 194 -10.04 22.86 -1.09
N PRO A 195 -10.61 23.54 -0.09
CA PRO A 195 -10.21 24.88 0.29
C PRO A 195 -8.79 24.88 0.87
N GLU A 196 -8.07 25.99 0.72
CA GLU A 196 -6.71 26.14 1.30
C GLU A 196 -6.70 26.14 2.83
N LYS A 197 -7.80 26.57 3.44
CA LYS A 197 -7.94 26.68 4.90
C LYS A 197 -9.15 25.91 5.39
N ARG A 198 -9.07 25.41 6.62
CA ARG A 198 -10.18 24.69 7.28
C ARG A 198 -11.39 25.59 7.39
N GLY A 199 -12.51 25.15 6.85
CA GLY A 199 -13.80 25.82 6.97
C GLY A 199 -14.54 25.48 8.28
N GLY A 200 -15.57 26.29 8.60
CA GLY A 200 -16.36 26.10 9.81
C GLY A 200 -17.17 24.78 9.84
N ALA A 201 -17.47 24.20 8.68
CA ALA A 201 -18.14 22.91 8.56
C ALA A 201 -17.21 21.71 8.88
N ASN A 202 -15.91 21.95 9.00
CA ASN A 202 -14.91 20.92 9.33
C ASN A 202 -14.05 21.34 10.54
N PRO A 203 -14.65 21.47 11.75
CA PRO A 203 -13.94 21.94 12.94
C PRO A 203 -12.93 20.91 13.45
N TRP A 204 -11.94 21.38 14.19
CA TRP A 204 -11.10 20.50 15.01
C TRP A 204 -11.97 19.78 16.07
N PRO A 205 -11.78 18.47 16.38
CA PRO A 205 -10.63 17.60 16.02
C PRO A 205 -10.79 16.77 14.74
N GLN A 206 -11.77 17.05 13.91
CA GLN A 206 -11.94 16.33 12.66
C GLN A 206 -10.69 16.46 11.77
N PHE A 207 -10.46 15.45 10.91
CA PHE A 207 -9.39 15.53 9.92
C PHE A 207 -9.59 16.75 9.00
N ALA A 208 -8.53 17.53 8.77
CA ALA A 208 -8.63 18.73 7.97
C ALA A 208 -8.84 18.42 6.48
N MET A 209 -10.04 18.73 5.97
CA MET A 209 -10.38 18.65 4.55
C MET A 209 -9.91 19.92 3.84
N VAL A 210 -8.59 20.01 3.64
CA VAL A 210 -7.93 21.16 3.01
C VAL A 210 -7.08 20.72 1.82
N TYR A 211 -6.81 21.64 0.91
CA TYR A 211 -5.92 21.40 -0.22
C TYR A 211 -4.51 21.02 0.28
N LYS A 212 -4.02 19.91 -0.25
CA LYS A 212 -2.70 19.38 0.12
C LYS A 212 -1.82 19.25 -1.11
N VAL A 213 -0.60 19.69 -0.97
CA VAL A 213 0.49 19.43 -1.89
C VAL A 213 1.45 18.49 -1.18
N THR A 214 1.66 17.31 -1.73
CA THR A 214 2.69 16.38 -1.23
C THR A 214 3.98 16.59 -2.00
N SER A 215 5.11 16.06 -1.50
CA SER A 215 6.40 16.12 -2.21
C SER A 215 6.30 15.58 -3.64
N ALA A 216 5.50 14.52 -3.86
CA ALA A 216 5.27 14.00 -5.20
C ALA A 216 4.61 15.02 -6.16
N HIS A 217 3.69 15.84 -5.65
CA HIS A 217 3.06 16.90 -6.43
C HIS A 217 4.01 18.09 -6.71
N GLU A 218 4.97 18.34 -5.82
CA GLU A 218 6.00 19.38 -6.01
C GLU A 218 6.97 19.02 -7.15
N GLU A 219 7.09 17.72 -7.46
CA GLU A 219 7.92 17.22 -8.55
C GLU A 219 7.32 17.49 -9.95
N GLY A 220 6.04 17.84 -10.02
CA GLY A 220 5.33 18.19 -11.26
C GLY A 220 4.01 17.47 -11.43
N GLY A 221 3.53 17.50 -12.67
CA GLY A 221 2.21 16.97 -13.04
C GLY A 221 1.10 17.99 -12.92
N GLU A 222 0.05 17.78 -13.69
CA GLU A 222 -1.16 18.59 -13.66
C GLU A 222 -2.22 17.94 -12.79
N ARG A 223 -2.99 18.73 -12.02
CA ARG A 223 -4.12 18.22 -11.24
C ARG A 223 -5.40 18.93 -11.67
N LEU A 224 -6.39 18.15 -12.09
CA LEU A 224 -7.70 18.63 -12.49
C LEU A 224 -8.76 18.13 -11.51
N TYR A 225 -9.63 19.03 -11.08
CA TYR A 225 -10.69 18.76 -10.11
C TYR A 225 -12.07 18.87 -10.76
N SER A 226 -13.07 18.27 -10.13
CA SER A 226 -14.45 18.21 -10.63
C SER A 226 -14.55 17.53 -12.01
N VAL A 227 -13.72 16.53 -12.26
CA VAL A 227 -13.65 15.80 -13.53
C VAL A 227 -14.19 14.40 -13.36
N ASN A 228 -15.21 14.03 -14.13
CA ASN A 228 -15.76 12.69 -14.20
C ASN A 228 -15.31 11.98 -15.48
N THR A 229 -14.94 10.71 -15.37
CA THR A 229 -14.60 9.86 -16.52
C THR A 229 -15.85 9.14 -17.01
N GLU A 230 -16.28 9.39 -18.24
CA GLU A 230 -17.46 8.77 -18.82
C GLU A 230 -17.14 7.48 -19.60
N ARG A 231 -16.01 7.44 -20.30
CA ARG A 231 -15.52 6.26 -21.04
C ARG A 231 -14.04 6.36 -21.35
N PHE A 232 -13.46 5.23 -21.71
CA PHE A 232 -12.12 5.14 -22.31
C PHE A 232 -12.25 4.93 -23.82
N ILE A 233 -11.36 5.56 -24.58
CA ILE A 233 -11.35 5.52 -26.03
C ILE A 233 -10.04 4.92 -26.49
N ASP A 234 -10.09 4.00 -27.45
CA ASP A 234 -8.91 3.34 -27.99
C ASP A 234 -8.37 4.05 -29.25
N ASP A 235 -7.22 3.60 -29.69
CA ASP A 235 -6.56 4.02 -30.93
C ASP A 235 -7.05 3.27 -32.18
N GLY A 236 -8.09 2.45 -32.06
CA GLY A 236 -8.57 1.54 -33.07
C GLY A 236 -7.86 0.17 -33.07
N PHE A 237 -6.87 -0.04 -32.18
CA PHE A 237 -6.15 -1.31 -32.00
C PHE A 237 -6.36 -1.90 -30.60
N GLY A 238 -7.29 -1.38 -29.81
CA GLY A 238 -7.60 -1.83 -28.47
C GLY A 238 -6.66 -1.31 -27.40
N ILE A 239 -5.82 -0.31 -27.70
CA ILE A 239 -4.93 0.36 -26.74
C ILE A 239 -5.58 1.69 -26.34
N TRP A 240 -5.67 1.97 -25.04
CA TRP A 240 -6.21 3.23 -24.56
C TRP A 240 -5.35 4.42 -25.00
N THR A 241 -5.99 5.48 -25.52
CA THR A 241 -5.29 6.69 -25.96
C THR A 241 -5.72 7.93 -25.17
N HIS A 242 -7.00 8.03 -24.82
CA HIS A 242 -7.53 9.13 -24.03
C HIS A 242 -8.89 8.76 -23.40
N GLY A 243 -9.35 9.54 -22.43
CA GLY A 243 -10.66 9.39 -21.83
C GLY A 243 -11.56 10.59 -22.18
N GLU A 244 -12.82 10.34 -22.45
CA GLU A 244 -13.80 11.41 -22.42
C GLU A 244 -14.11 11.79 -20.99
N GLN A 245 -13.96 13.08 -20.71
CA GLN A 245 -14.14 13.68 -19.40
C GLN A 245 -15.18 14.78 -19.47
N LYS A 246 -15.97 14.90 -18.42
CA LYS A 246 -16.94 15.98 -18.26
C LYS A 246 -16.52 16.86 -17.09
N LEU A 247 -16.35 18.14 -17.37
CA LEU A 247 -16.10 19.18 -16.38
C LEU A 247 -17.37 19.50 -15.58
#